data_d84abd205afea375d2915d5d834eb6d1
#
_entry.id   d84abd205afea375d2915d5d834eb6d1
#
_cell.length_a   1.000
_cell.length_b   1.000
_cell.length_c   1.000
_cell.angle_alpha   90.00
_cell.angle_beta   90.00
_cell.angle_gamma   90.00
#
_symmetry.space_group_name_H-M   'P 1'
#
loop_
_entity.id
_entity.type
_entity.pdbx_description
1 polymer ?
#
loop_
_entity_poly.entity_id
_entity_poly.type
_entity_poly.pdbx_seq_one_letter_code
_entity_poly.pdbx_strand_id
1 'polypeptide(L)'
;MLVLAGSLVLSSTTGCERKAGTGGDAGPSTGEIAVGFYGSLTGDGASFGQSSKEGSELAVDEINAAGGVLGRKIRLIVEDDQSKPDEASSAVTKLITQDKVVAVLGEVASRRSLAAAPVCQKYQIPMITPSSTNEGVTKIGDYIFRICFIDPFQGEVLAKFAFNDLKARKVAILKDISQDYSVGLTDSITKNFTAMGGTVLDPVSYSGGDPDFKAILTQVRGQNPDAIFVTGYYTEAAIIARQARELGMKMPLLGGDGWVGDALKNGREALANSYISNHYSADNPDPVVQNFVKAYKAKFNREPDSIAALAYDSVKVLADSITRANSTEGPKLREAIAKLDVAGVTGRLKMNAERNVDKPAVIQEVTFADGEVKFVYKTTINPGS
;
A
#
# COMPACT_ATOMS: atom_id res chain seq x y z
N MET A 1 -85.44 -40.91 -24.97
CA MET A 1 -84.52 -42.05 -24.81
C MET A 1 -83.14 -41.57 -25.15
N LEU A 2 -82.38 -41.28 -24.08
CA LEU A 2 -81.04 -40.79 -24.22
C LEU A 2 -80.08 -41.88 -23.75
N VAL A 3 -79.12 -42.23 -24.56
CA VAL A 3 -78.05 -43.17 -24.26
C VAL A 3 -76.81 -42.35 -23.83
N LEU A 4 -76.38 -42.52 -22.61
CA LEU A 4 -75.10 -41.98 -22.16
C LEU A 4 -73.99 -43.01 -22.41
N ALA A 5 -72.97 -42.63 -23.17
CA ALA A 5 -71.73 -43.38 -23.31
C ALA A 5 -70.70 -42.81 -22.37
N GLY A 6 -70.22 -43.65 -21.40
CA GLY A 6 -69.16 -43.30 -20.49
C GLY A 6 -67.80 -43.60 -21.14
N SER A 7 -66.93 -42.61 -21.16
CA SER A 7 -65.53 -42.76 -21.56
C SER A 7 -64.61 -42.94 -20.33
N LEU A 8 -63.89 -44.06 -20.26
CA LEU A 8 -62.90 -44.44 -19.28
C LEU A 8 -61.59 -43.75 -19.64
N VAL A 9 -61.06 -42.85 -18.79
CA VAL A 9 -59.75 -42.24 -18.93
C VAL A 9 -58.76 -43.08 -18.16
N LEU A 10 -57.81 -43.69 -18.82
CA LEU A 10 -56.64 -44.34 -18.24
C LEU A 10 -55.60 -43.27 -17.92
N SER A 11 -55.29 -43.09 -16.66
CA SER A 11 -54.20 -42.23 -16.19
C SER A 11 -52.88 -43.01 -16.22
N SER A 12 -51.99 -42.68 -17.15
CA SER A 12 -50.62 -43.17 -17.18
C SER A 12 -49.73 -42.25 -16.33
N THR A 13 -49.24 -42.76 -15.17
CA THR A 13 -48.23 -42.10 -14.36
C THR A 13 -46.85 -42.26 -15.00
N THR A 14 -46.35 -41.22 -15.66
CA THR A 14 -44.97 -41.12 -16.09
C THR A 14 -44.09 -40.62 -14.91
N GLY A 15 -43.23 -41.51 -14.37
CA GLY A 15 -42.23 -41.16 -13.38
C GLY A 15 -41.20 -40.20 -14.00
N CYS A 16 -41.04 -39.00 -13.38
CA CYS A 16 -39.94 -38.11 -13.65
C CYS A 16 -38.69 -38.62 -12.92
N GLU A 17 -37.80 -39.29 -13.65
CA GLU A 17 -36.39 -39.45 -13.19
C GLU A 17 -35.73 -38.09 -13.21
N ARG A 18 -35.34 -37.59 -12.01
CA ARG A 18 -34.42 -36.47 -11.87
C ARG A 18 -33.04 -36.92 -12.34
N LYS A 19 -32.66 -36.57 -13.54
CA LYS A 19 -31.25 -36.55 -13.95
C LYS A 19 -30.51 -35.59 -13.06
N ALA A 20 -29.55 -36.10 -12.29
CA ALA A 20 -28.50 -35.29 -11.62
C ALA A 20 -27.80 -34.49 -12.71
N GLY A 21 -27.96 -33.18 -12.67
CA GLY A 21 -27.25 -32.27 -13.57
C GLY A 21 -25.77 -32.35 -13.28
N THR A 22 -25.01 -32.87 -14.22
CA THR A 22 -23.57 -32.70 -14.33
C THR A 22 -23.28 -31.20 -14.30
N GLY A 23 -22.39 -30.77 -13.39
CA GLY A 23 -21.92 -29.39 -13.31
C GLY A 23 -21.50 -28.89 -14.67
N GLY A 24 -22.28 -27.97 -15.21
CA GLY A 24 -21.95 -27.29 -16.44
C GLY A 24 -20.73 -26.39 -16.16
N ASP A 25 -19.69 -26.60 -16.93
CA ASP A 25 -18.64 -25.58 -17.12
C ASP A 25 -19.35 -24.27 -17.47
N ALA A 26 -19.36 -23.32 -16.53
CA ALA A 26 -19.78 -21.96 -16.81
C ALA A 26 -18.78 -21.39 -17.80
N GLY A 27 -19.16 -21.31 -19.06
CA GLY A 27 -18.37 -20.64 -20.08
C GLY A 27 -18.00 -19.22 -19.62
N PRO A 28 -16.96 -18.60 -20.17
CA PRO A 28 -16.44 -17.31 -19.70
C PRO A 28 -17.57 -16.29 -19.65
N SER A 29 -17.80 -15.72 -18.44
CA SER A 29 -18.81 -14.68 -18.27
C SER A 29 -18.40 -13.47 -19.10
N THR A 30 -19.28 -12.97 -19.97
CA THR A 30 -19.00 -11.92 -20.96
C THR A 30 -18.96 -10.50 -20.36
N GLY A 31 -19.07 -10.35 -19.02
CA GLY A 31 -19.04 -9.06 -18.35
C GLY A 31 -17.65 -8.61 -17.91
N GLU A 32 -17.51 -7.33 -17.54
CA GLU A 32 -16.28 -6.79 -16.95
C GLU A 32 -15.99 -7.41 -15.57
N ILE A 33 -14.72 -7.37 -15.16
CA ILE A 33 -14.29 -7.71 -13.79
C ILE A 33 -14.27 -6.41 -12.98
N ALA A 34 -15.21 -6.23 -12.06
CA ALA A 34 -15.26 -5.08 -11.18
C ALA A 34 -14.22 -5.23 -10.05
N VAL A 35 -13.28 -4.30 -9.97
CA VAL A 35 -12.26 -4.22 -8.93
C VAL A 35 -12.44 -2.90 -8.18
N GLY A 36 -12.49 -2.96 -6.86
CA GLY A 36 -12.61 -1.77 -6.02
C GLY A 36 -11.24 -1.16 -5.75
N PHE A 37 -11.17 0.15 -5.79
CA PHE A 37 -10.08 0.96 -5.28
C PHE A 37 -10.65 1.89 -4.21
N TYR A 38 -9.98 1.99 -3.06
CA TYR A 38 -10.24 3.02 -2.09
C TYR A 38 -8.93 3.66 -1.66
N GLY A 39 -8.96 4.96 -1.43
CA GLY A 39 -7.78 5.72 -1.03
C GLY A 39 -8.13 7.16 -0.77
N SER A 40 -7.23 7.87 -0.13
CA SER A 40 -7.39 9.28 0.21
C SER A 40 -7.23 10.16 -1.02
N LEU A 41 -8.31 10.45 -1.73
CA LEU A 41 -8.27 11.39 -2.86
C LEU A 41 -8.44 12.84 -2.40
N THR A 42 -8.95 13.03 -1.18
CA THR A 42 -9.05 14.31 -0.48
C THR A 42 -8.48 14.20 0.95
N GLY A 43 -8.25 15.35 1.61
CA GLY A 43 -7.66 15.42 2.95
C GLY A 43 -6.14 15.29 2.95
N ASP A 44 -5.57 15.00 4.14
CA ASP A 44 -4.12 15.05 4.38
C ASP A 44 -3.33 13.97 3.62
N GLY A 45 -3.98 12.85 3.27
CA GLY A 45 -3.40 11.75 2.48
C GLY A 45 -3.54 11.90 0.96
N ALA A 46 -4.03 13.03 0.45
CA ALA A 46 -4.41 13.17 -0.96
C ALA A 46 -3.26 12.86 -1.96
N SER A 47 -2.01 13.20 -1.63
CA SER A 47 -0.86 12.84 -2.47
C SER A 47 -0.71 11.32 -2.59
N PHE A 48 -0.91 10.57 -1.50
CA PHE A 48 -0.87 9.11 -1.53
C PHE A 48 -1.97 8.51 -2.39
N GLY A 49 -3.21 8.96 -2.15
CA GLY A 49 -4.37 8.45 -2.89
C GLY A 49 -4.27 8.72 -4.39
N GLN A 50 -3.84 9.93 -4.77
CA GLN A 50 -3.66 10.29 -6.17
C GLN A 50 -2.59 9.42 -6.85
N SER A 51 -1.40 9.25 -6.23
CA SER A 51 -0.34 8.39 -6.76
C SER A 51 -0.78 6.93 -6.87
N SER A 52 -1.46 6.41 -5.84
CA SER A 52 -1.98 5.05 -5.82
C SER A 52 -3.04 4.82 -6.91
N LYS A 53 -3.95 5.78 -7.09
CA LYS A 53 -4.96 5.74 -8.15
C LYS A 53 -4.31 5.74 -9.54
N GLU A 54 -3.38 6.64 -9.81
CA GLU A 54 -2.69 6.74 -11.10
C GLU A 54 -1.91 5.46 -11.44
N GLY A 55 -1.18 4.89 -10.47
CA GLY A 55 -0.51 3.59 -10.66
C GLY A 55 -1.48 2.47 -11.00
N SER A 56 -2.62 2.41 -10.30
CA SER A 56 -3.67 1.44 -10.54
C SER A 56 -4.31 1.62 -11.93
N GLU A 57 -4.63 2.85 -12.31
CA GLU A 57 -5.22 3.16 -13.63
C GLU A 57 -4.28 2.81 -14.79
N LEU A 58 -2.97 3.06 -14.63
CA LEU A 58 -1.99 2.68 -15.66
C LEU A 58 -1.97 1.16 -15.86
N ALA A 59 -1.93 0.38 -14.78
CA ALA A 59 -1.92 -1.08 -14.85
C ALA A 59 -3.20 -1.63 -15.46
N VAL A 60 -4.36 -1.07 -15.10
CA VAL A 60 -5.66 -1.47 -15.66
C VAL A 60 -5.73 -1.20 -17.16
N ASP A 61 -5.27 -0.02 -17.60
CA ASP A 61 -5.24 0.34 -19.02
C ASP A 61 -4.37 -0.62 -19.84
N GLU A 62 -3.16 -0.94 -19.36
CA GLU A 62 -2.26 -1.88 -20.02
C GLU A 62 -2.86 -3.29 -20.11
N ILE A 63 -3.45 -3.78 -19.01
CA ILE A 63 -4.10 -5.10 -18.99
C ILE A 63 -5.27 -5.13 -19.96
N ASN A 64 -6.08 -4.09 -19.97
CA ASN A 64 -7.26 -3.99 -20.84
C ASN A 64 -6.88 -3.85 -22.32
N ALA A 65 -5.79 -3.14 -22.62
CA ALA A 65 -5.23 -3.04 -23.97
C ALA A 65 -4.68 -4.38 -24.48
N ALA A 66 -4.15 -5.22 -23.56
CA ALA A 66 -3.67 -6.57 -23.87
C ALA A 66 -4.78 -7.63 -23.97
N GLY A 67 -6.07 -7.25 -23.89
CA GLY A 67 -7.21 -8.16 -24.00
C GLY A 67 -7.89 -8.51 -22.67
N GLY A 68 -7.46 -7.90 -21.56
CA GLY A 68 -8.04 -8.10 -20.24
C GLY A 68 -7.54 -9.38 -19.55
N VAL A 69 -8.28 -9.83 -18.54
CA VAL A 69 -8.02 -11.05 -17.77
C VAL A 69 -9.11 -12.06 -18.05
N LEU A 70 -8.76 -13.28 -18.42
CA LEU A 70 -9.69 -14.32 -18.86
C LEU A 70 -10.64 -13.82 -19.99
N GLY A 71 -10.14 -12.96 -20.91
CA GLY A 71 -10.93 -12.36 -21.98
C GLY A 71 -11.91 -11.29 -21.53
N ARG A 72 -11.82 -10.81 -20.30
CA ARG A 72 -12.69 -9.79 -19.70
C ARG A 72 -11.87 -8.55 -19.31
N LYS A 73 -12.41 -7.36 -19.59
CA LYS A 73 -11.78 -6.12 -19.13
C LYS A 73 -11.95 -5.92 -17.62
N ILE A 74 -10.95 -5.32 -16.99
CA ILE A 74 -11.05 -4.84 -15.61
C ILE A 74 -11.74 -3.48 -15.63
N ARG A 75 -12.72 -3.29 -14.75
CA ARG A 75 -13.33 -1.99 -14.46
C ARG A 75 -12.96 -1.59 -13.03
N LEU A 76 -12.13 -0.56 -12.89
CA LEU A 76 -11.74 0.00 -11.60
C LEU A 76 -12.83 0.93 -11.10
N ILE A 77 -13.35 0.66 -9.91
CA ILE A 77 -14.34 1.50 -9.22
C ILE A 77 -13.61 2.21 -8.08
N VAL A 78 -13.59 3.53 -8.12
CA VAL A 78 -12.78 4.38 -7.25
C VAL A 78 -13.65 5.05 -6.21
N GLU A 79 -13.27 4.91 -4.93
CA GLU A 79 -13.91 5.56 -3.79
C GLU A 79 -12.88 6.39 -3.01
N ASP A 80 -13.28 7.59 -2.58
CA ASP A 80 -12.50 8.47 -1.72
C ASP A 80 -12.80 8.19 -0.25
N ASP A 81 -11.79 7.88 0.55
CA ASP A 81 -11.91 7.70 1.99
C ASP A 81 -11.70 9.01 2.79
N GLN A 82 -11.48 10.13 2.10
CA GLN A 82 -11.32 11.46 2.70
C GLN A 82 -10.23 11.52 3.79
N SER A 83 -9.25 10.64 3.73
CA SER A 83 -8.20 10.46 4.76
C SER A 83 -8.74 10.06 6.15
N LYS A 84 -9.94 9.44 6.22
CA LYS A 84 -10.62 9.08 7.47
C LYS A 84 -10.84 7.57 7.59
N PRO A 85 -10.53 6.94 8.74
CA PRO A 85 -10.74 5.50 8.94
C PRO A 85 -12.20 5.05 8.77
N ASP A 86 -13.16 5.82 9.28
CA ASP A 86 -14.59 5.48 9.17
C ASP A 86 -15.08 5.54 7.73
N GLU A 87 -14.60 6.52 6.95
CA GLU A 87 -14.92 6.64 5.53
C GLU A 87 -14.27 5.50 4.73
N ALA A 88 -13.04 5.07 5.07
CA ALA A 88 -12.40 3.92 4.46
C ALA A 88 -13.24 2.64 4.64
N SER A 89 -13.74 2.40 5.85
CA SER A 89 -14.66 1.27 6.12
C SER A 89 -15.96 1.38 5.33
N SER A 90 -16.53 2.59 5.23
CA SER A 90 -17.75 2.87 4.49
C SER A 90 -17.57 2.68 2.98
N ALA A 91 -16.47 3.20 2.41
CA ALA A 91 -16.10 3.05 1.01
C ALA A 91 -15.97 1.57 0.61
N VAL A 92 -15.24 0.78 1.41
CA VAL A 92 -15.08 -0.65 1.17
C VAL A 92 -16.41 -1.41 1.31
N THR A 93 -17.24 -1.04 2.27
CA THR A 93 -18.58 -1.63 2.40
C THR A 93 -19.43 -1.38 1.14
N LYS A 94 -19.40 -0.16 0.60
CA LYS A 94 -20.09 0.19 -0.65
C LYS A 94 -19.55 -0.61 -1.83
N LEU A 95 -18.24 -0.63 -2.03
CA LEU A 95 -17.58 -1.38 -3.11
C LEU A 95 -18.01 -2.86 -3.11
N ILE A 96 -18.06 -3.50 -1.93
CA ILE A 96 -18.42 -4.91 -1.79
C ILE A 96 -19.93 -5.13 -1.94
N THR A 97 -20.75 -4.34 -1.23
CA THR A 97 -22.19 -4.65 -1.11
C THR A 97 -23.04 -4.08 -2.22
N GLN A 98 -22.63 -2.95 -2.82
CA GLN A 98 -23.36 -2.29 -3.89
C GLN A 98 -22.71 -2.55 -5.25
N ASP A 99 -21.40 -2.32 -5.37
CA ASP A 99 -20.69 -2.41 -6.64
C ASP A 99 -20.23 -3.82 -6.98
N LYS A 100 -20.34 -4.78 -6.01
CA LYS A 100 -20.05 -6.21 -6.20
C LYS A 100 -18.65 -6.49 -6.73
N VAL A 101 -17.66 -5.79 -6.22
CA VAL A 101 -16.26 -5.97 -6.61
C VAL A 101 -15.73 -7.34 -6.20
N VAL A 102 -14.82 -7.90 -7.00
CA VAL A 102 -14.21 -9.22 -6.75
C VAL A 102 -12.99 -9.14 -5.83
N ALA A 103 -12.39 -7.98 -5.74
CA ALA A 103 -11.26 -7.67 -4.85
C ALA A 103 -11.23 -6.16 -4.58
N VAL A 104 -10.52 -5.77 -3.52
CA VAL A 104 -10.33 -4.38 -3.10
C VAL A 104 -8.83 -4.06 -3.09
N LEU A 105 -8.44 -2.97 -3.73
CA LEU A 105 -7.09 -2.41 -3.75
C LEU A 105 -7.04 -1.13 -2.89
N GLY A 106 -6.06 -1.02 -2.03
CA GLY A 106 -5.92 0.11 -1.09
C GLY A 106 -5.75 -0.40 0.34
N GLU A 107 -5.56 0.38 1.29
CA GLU A 107 -5.22 1.80 1.34
C GLU A 107 -3.69 1.93 1.56
N VAL A 108 -3.13 3.13 1.38
CA VAL A 108 -1.70 3.39 1.62
C VAL A 108 -1.42 3.50 3.12
N ALA A 109 -2.21 4.28 3.85
CA ALA A 109 -2.00 4.48 5.28
C ALA A 109 -2.59 3.35 6.13
N SER A 110 -1.74 2.81 7.01
CA SER A 110 -2.07 1.63 7.83
C SER A 110 -3.34 1.78 8.65
N ARG A 111 -3.59 2.94 9.26
CA ARG A 111 -4.79 3.19 10.07
C ARG A 111 -6.09 3.01 9.30
N ARG A 112 -6.13 3.44 8.03
CA ARG A 112 -7.30 3.28 7.16
C ARG A 112 -7.45 1.84 6.66
N SER A 113 -6.33 1.17 6.35
CA SER A 113 -6.36 -0.26 6.05
C SER A 113 -6.84 -1.11 7.23
N LEU A 114 -6.41 -0.80 8.46
CA LEU A 114 -6.89 -1.47 9.68
C LEU A 114 -8.40 -1.32 9.88
N ALA A 115 -8.96 -0.15 9.53
CA ALA A 115 -10.40 0.09 9.62
C ALA A 115 -11.21 -0.64 8.54
N ALA A 116 -10.69 -0.74 7.33
CA ALA A 116 -11.37 -1.35 6.18
C ALA A 116 -11.23 -2.89 6.11
N ALA A 117 -10.09 -3.43 6.53
CA ALA A 117 -9.76 -4.85 6.42
C ALA A 117 -10.80 -5.80 7.07
N PRO A 118 -11.41 -5.49 8.25
CA PRO A 118 -12.45 -6.33 8.82
C PRO A 118 -13.66 -6.52 7.90
N VAL A 119 -14.00 -5.51 7.08
CA VAL A 119 -15.09 -5.59 6.11
C VAL A 119 -14.73 -6.60 5.02
N CYS A 120 -13.55 -6.50 4.43
CA CYS A 120 -13.05 -7.43 3.43
C CYS A 120 -13.01 -8.87 3.96
N GLN A 121 -12.49 -9.07 5.17
CA GLN A 121 -12.45 -10.38 5.83
C GLN A 121 -13.86 -10.96 6.04
N LYS A 122 -14.78 -10.16 6.53
CA LYS A 122 -16.17 -10.58 6.77
C LYS A 122 -16.88 -11.07 5.51
N TYR A 123 -16.66 -10.38 4.40
CA TYR A 123 -17.29 -10.72 3.10
C TYR A 123 -16.46 -11.69 2.25
N GLN A 124 -15.31 -12.14 2.74
CA GLN A 124 -14.38 -13.02 2.01
C GLN A 124 -13.96 -12.45 0.64
N ILE A 125 -13.75 -11.16 0.58
CA ILE A 125 -13.25 -10.43 -0.58
C ILE A 125 -11.78 -10.09 -0.34
N PRO A 126 -10.83 -10.53 -1.18
CA PRO A 126 -9.43 -10.21 -0.98
C PRO A 126 -9.17 -8.70 -1.02
N MET A 127 -8.40 -8.23 -0.05
CA MET A 127 -7.85 -6.87 0.00
C MET A 127 -6.34 -6.95 -0.22
N ILE A 128 -5.82 -6.12 -1.14
CA ILE A 128 -4.38 -5.97 -1.37
C ILE A 128 -4.01 -4.52 -1.09
N THR A 129 -3.32 -4.28 0.03
CA THR A 129 -2.76 -2.95 0.27
C THR A 129 -1.44 -2.76 -0.45
N PRO A 130 -1.25 -1.64 -1.16
CA PRO A 130 0.02 -1.34 -1.81
C PRO A 130 1.13 -0.98 -0.81
N SER A 131 0.83 -0.23 0.26
CA SER A 131 1.85 0.37 1.11
C SER A 131 1.54 0.44 2.61
N SER A 132 0.50 -0.19 3.11
CA SER A 132 0.25 -0.23 4.56
C SER A 132 1.25 -1.15 5.25
N THR A 133 2.29 -0.58 5.85
CA THR A 133 3.44 -1.31 6.41
C THR A 133 3.25 -1.80 7.84
N ASN A 134 2.26 -1.28 8.59
CA ASN A 134 1.99 -1.76 9.94
C ASN A 134 1.64 -3.26 9.94
N GLU A 135 2.37 -4.04 10.74
CA GLU A 135 2.24 -5.51 10.75
C GLU A 135 0.85 -6.01 11.16
N GLY A 136 0.08 -5.20 11.89
CA GLY A 136 -1.29 -5.52 12.31
C GLY A 136 -2.26 -5.71 11.16
N VAL A 137 -2.01 -5.10 9.99
CA VAL A 137 -2.95 -5.09 8.87
C VAL A 137 -3.27 -6.50 8.37
N THR A 138 -2.27 -7.32 8.06
CA THR A 138 -2.52 -8.70 7.58
C THR A 138 -2.94 -9.66 8.70
N LYS A 139 -2.75 -9.28 9.98
CA LYS A 139 -3.22 -10.07 11.13
C LYS A 139 -4.74 -10.04 11.32
N ILE A 140 -5.46 -9.12 10.65
CA ILE A 140 -6.92 -9.01 10.67
C ILE A 140 -7.58 -10.29 10.13
N GLY A 141 -6.99 -10.90 9.09
CA GLY A 141 -7.55 -12.10 8.53
C GLY A 141 -6.83 -12.61 7.28
N ASP A 142 -7.23 -13.78 6.79
CA ASP A 142 -6.58 -14.49 5.71
C ASP A 142 -6.96 -14.01 4.29
N TYR A 143 -7.88 -13.06 4.20
CA TYR A 143 -8.22 -12.33 2.97
C TYR A 143 -7.45 -11.02 2.81
N ILE A 144 -6.56 -10.68 3.76
CA ILE A 144 -5.83 -9.42 3.78
C ILE A 144 -4.37 -9.65 3.40
N PHE A 145 -3.93 -8.98 2.34
CA PHE A 145 -2.60 -9.10 1.73
C PHE A 145 -1.93 -7.75 1.60
N ARG A 146 -0.60 -7.74 1.54
CA ARG A 146 0.20 -6.56 1.19
C ARG A 146 1.30 -6.92 0.20
N ILE A 147 1.74 -5.93 -0.57
CA ILE A 147 2.88 -6.08 -1.47
C ILE A 147 4.07 -5.20 -1.10
N CYS A 148 3.97 -4.44 -0.03
CA CYS A 148 5.08 -3.70 0.58
C CYS A 148 5.80 -4.54 1.64
N PHE A 149 6.97 -4.08 2.12
CA PHE A 149 7.61 -4.58 3.32
C PHE A 149 6.82 -4.14 4.58
N ILE A 150 7.29 -4.53 5.77
CA ILE A 150 6.64 -4.22 7.05
C ILE A 150 7.49 -3.29 7.91
N ASP A 151 6.86 -2.55 8.85
CA ASP A 151 7.54 -1.63 9.77
C ASP A 151 8.67 -2.27 10.58
N PRO A 152 8.59 -3.54 11.06
CA PRO A 152 9.72 -4.20 11.70
C PRO A 152 10.99 -4.24 10.84
N PHE A 153 10.87 -4.54 9.56
CA PHE A 153 12.00 -4.51 8.63
C PHE A 153 12.42 -3.08 8.28
N GLN A 154 11.48 -2.19 8.03
CA GLN A 154 11.76 -0.79 7.74
C GLN A 154 12.54 -0.11 8.87
N GLY A 155 12.10 -0.33 10.12
CA GLY A 155 12.78 0.22 11.29
C GLY A 155 14.19 -0.37 11.52
N GLU A 156 14.39 -1.66 11.21
CA GLU A 156 15.71 -2.27 11.19
C GLU A 156 16.64 -1.61 10.16
N VAL A 157 16.14 -1.42 8.93
CA VAL A 157 16.88 -0.77 7.84
C VAL A 157 17.30 0.64 8.20
N LEU A 158 16.37 1.45 8.71
CA LEU A 158 16.63 2.83 9.12
C LEU A 158 17.61 2.91 10.30
N ALA A 159 17.45 2.04 11.30
CA ALA A 159 18.35 1.98 12.45
C ALA A 159 19.77 1.57 12.03
N LYS A 160 19.91 0.54 11.19
CA LYS A 160 21.22 0.12 10.64
C LYS A 160 21.88 1.24 9.84
N PHE A 161 21.14 1.91 8.98
CA PHE A 161 21.68 3.01 8.19
C PHE A 161 22.15 4.18 9.08
N ALA A 162 21.34 4.61 10.04
CA ALA A 162 21.73 5.67 10.98
C ALA A 162 22.97 5.29 11.78
N PHE A 163 23.04 4.07 12.32
CA PHE A 163 24.14 3.62 13.17
C PHE A 163 25.43 3.35 12.39
N ASN A 164 25.32 2.63 11.24
CA ASN A 164 26.47 2.15 10.49
C ASN A 164 26.99 3.17 9.47
N ASP A 165 26.10 3.87 8.75
CA ASP A 165 26.47 4.76 7.65
C ASP A 165 26.62 6.21 8.14
N LEU A 166 25.64 6.73 8.89
CA LEU A 166 25.68 8.08 9.44
C LEU A 166 26.50 8.18 10.74
N LYS A 167 26.94 7.03 11.30
CA LYS A 167 27.70 6.95 12.58
C LYS A 167 26.97 7.56 13.77
N ALA A 168 25.66 7.68 13.71
CA ALA A 168 24.85 8.16 14.80
C ALA A 168 24.92 7.19 16.00
N ARG A 169 25.01 7.73 17.22
CA ARG A 169 25.04 6.96 18.47
C ARG A 169 23.94 7.39 19.42
N LYS A 170 23.42 8.60 19.26
CA LYS A 170 22.31 9.15 20.03
C LYS A 170 21.29 9.78 19.09
N VAL A 171 20.07 9.29 19.12
CA VAL A 171 19.01 9.74 18.20
C VAL A 171 17.75 10.18 18.96
N ALA A 172 17.04 11.14 18.38
CA ALA A 172 15.70 11.52 18.81
C ALA A 172 14.67 10.94 17.81
N ILE A 173 13.45 10.71 18.27
CA ILE A 173 12.33 10.28 17.44
C ILE A 173 11.15 11.22 17.68
N LEU A 174 10.60 11.80 16.61
CA LEU A 174 9.34 12.53 16.60
C LEU A 174 8.25 11.59 16.06
N LYS A 175 7.28 11.27 16.94
CA LYS A 175 6.25 10.26 16.68
C LYS A 175 4.87 10.90 16.55
N ASP A 176 4.18 10.63 15.46
CA ASP A 176 2.75 10.94 15.32
C ASP A 176 1.91 9.87 16.03
N ILE A 177 1.33 10.22 17.17
CA ILE A 177 0.52 9.28 17.95
C ILE A 177 -0.85 9.00 17.34
N SER A 178 -1.26 9.78 16.34
CA SER A 178 -2.53 9.58 15.64
C SER A 178 -2.44 8.51 14.54
N GLN A 179 -1.23 8.00 14.22
CA GLN A 179 -0.98 7.09 13.10
C GLN A 179 -0.36 5.77 13.58
N ASP A 180 -1.06 4.65 13.36
CA ASP A 180 -0.55 3.31 13.72
C ASP A 180 0.78 2.96 13.03
N TYR A 181 1.00 3.47 11.82
CA TYR A 181 2.28 3.41 11.11
C TYR A 181 3.41 4.05 11.91
N SER A 182 3.24 5.30 12.32
CA SER A 182 4.26 6.05 13.04
C SER A 182 4.61 5.41 14.38
N VAL A 183 3.61 4.88 15.08
CA VAL A 183 3.80 4.16 16.35
C VAL A 183 4.62 2.89 16.12
N GLY A 184 4.20 2.03 15.18
CA GLY A 184 4.89 0.77 14.88
C GLY A 184 6.33 0.97 14.39
N LEU A 185 6.55 1.94 13.51
CA LEU A 185 7.89 2.28 13.01
C LEU A 185 8.79 2.81 14.12
N THR A 186 8.27 3.69 15.01
CA THR A 186 9.00 4.18 16.20
C THR A 186 9.46 3.03 17.08
N ASP A 187 8.58 2.09 17.40
CA ASP A 187 8.89 0.94 18.25
C ASP A 187 9.98 0.07 17.62
N SER A 188 9.90 -0.16 16.29
CA SER A 188 10.90 -0.92 15.57
C SER A 188 12.27 -0.23 15.52
N ILE A 189 12.32 1.07 15.22
CA ILE A 189 13.57 1.85 15.23
C ILE A 189 14.20 1.82 16.64
N THR A 190 13.40 2.08 17.66
CA THR A 190 13.84 2.08 19.06
C THR A 190 14.49 0.75 19.44
N LYS A 191 13.80 -0.35 19.17
CA LYS A 191 14.29 -1.72 19.43
C LYS A 191 15.61 -1.99 18.73
N ASN A 192 15.68 -1.75 17.43
CA ASN A 192 16.83 -2.11 16.62
C ASN A 192 18.04 -1.20 16.91
N PHE A 193 17.84 0.10 17.05
CA PHE A 193 18.91 1.04 17.34
C PHE A 193 19.54 0.80 18.71
N THR A 194 18.71 0.52 19.72
CA THR A 194 19.17 0.15 21.07
C THR A 194 19.92 -1.19 21.08
N ALA A 195 19.44 -2.18 20.33
CA ALA A 195 20.11 -3.49 20.22
C ALA A 195 21.53 -3.39 19.62
N MET A 196 21.81 -2.38 18.80
CA MET A 196 23.14 -2.07 18.26
C MET A 196 24.02 -1.27 19.22
N GLY A 197 23.56 -0.94 20.44
CA GLY A 197 24.27 -0.14 21.41
C GLY A 197 24.09 1.38 21.24
N GLY A 198 23.15 1.81 20.44
CA GLY A 198 22.76 3.22 20.31
C GLY A 198 21.85 3.68 21.45
N THR A 199 21.80 4.98 21.66
CA THR A 199 20.89 5.62 22.62
C THR A 199 19.74 6.26 21.88
N VAL A 200 18.51 5.83 22.18
CA VAL A 200 17.29 6.51 21.73
C VAL A 200 16.79 7.39 22.86
N LEU A 201 16.68 8.69 22.61
CA LEU A 201 16.06 9.64 23.53
C LEU A 201 14.58 9.33 23.65
N ASP A 202 13.94 9.71 24.78
CA ASP A 202 12.49 9.50 24.93
C ASP A 202 11.75 10.10 23.72
N PRO A 203 10.95 9.31 23.01
CA PRO A 203 10.25 9.78 21.81
C PRO A 203 9.33 10.95 22.13
N VAL A 204 9.46 12.02 21.35
CA VAL A 204 8.61 13.20 21.48
C VAL A 204 7.39 13.00 20.58
N SER A 205 6.19 13.18 21.13
CA SER A 205 4.96 12.94 20.44
C SER A 205 4.32 14.22 19.89
N TYR A 206 3.67 14.10 18.74
CA TYR A 206 2.80 15.11 18.15
C TYR A 206 1.53 14.43 17.59
N SER A 207 0.60 15.20 17.08
CA SER A 207 -0.59 14.71 16.40
C SER A 207 -0.61 15.20 14.96
N GLY A 208 -1.08 14.36 14.04
CA GLY A 208 -1.25 14.75 12.64
C GLY A 208 -2.10 16.03 12.52
N GLY A 209 -1.70 16.92 11.61
CA GLY A 209 -2.30 18.24 11.43
C GLY A 209 -1.74 19.35 12.32
N ASP A 210 -0.81 19.05 13.24
CA ASP A 210 -0.13 20.09 14.03
C ASP A 210 0.69 21.01 13.10
N PRO A 211 0.52 22.34 13.19
CA PRO A 211 1.24 23.28 12.31
C PRO A 211 2.56 23.77 12.89
N ASP A 212 2.83 23.56 14.18
CA ASP A 212 3.99 24.11 14.90
C ASP A 212 4.69 23.06 15.78
N PHE A 213 5.95 22.85 15.47
CA PHE A 213 6.83 21.89 16.14
C PHE A 213 8.00 22.56 16.88
N LYS A 214 8.07 23.90 16.93
CA LYS A 214 9.24 24.63 17.46
C LYS A 214 9.52 24.34 18.92
N ALA A 215 8.48 24.13 19.74
CA ALA A 215 8.62 23.79 21.15
C ALA A 215 9.32 22.42 21.32
N ILE A 216 8.81 21.39 20.66
CA ILE A 216 9.39 20.03 20.72
C ILE A 216 10.77 19.97 20.08
N LEU A 217 10.99 20.67 18.96
CA LEU A 217 12.30 20.76 18.32
C LEU A 217 13.33 21.48 19.21
N THR A 218 12.93 22.50 19.96
CA THR A 218 13.80 23.17 20.93
C THR A 218 14.22 22.23 22.06
N GLN A 219 13.29 21.42 22.57
CA GLN A 219 13.58 20.36 23.55
C GLN A 219 14.57 19.35 22.99
N VAL A 220 14.31 18.82 21.79
CA VAL A 220 15.17 17.84 21.10
C VAL A 220 16.56 18.42 20.84
N ARG A 221 16.64 19.68 20.38
CA ARG A 221 17.93 20.38 20.17
C ARG A 221 18.76 20.44 21.43
N GLY A 222 18.14 20.74 22.58
CA GLY A 222 18.81 20.79 23.89
C GLY A 222 19.44 19.46 24.32
N GLN A 223 18.96 18.35 23.82
CA GLN A 223 19.49 17.02 24.07
C GLN A 223 20.66 16.63 23.14
N ASN A 224 20.92 17.43 22.09
CA ASN A 224 22.03 17.26 21.14
C ASN A 224 22.10 15.85 20.52
N PRO A 225 21.08 15.40 19.76
CA PRO A 225 21.11 14.13 19.04
C PRO A 225 22.02 14.21 17.81
N ASP A 226 22.58 13.05 17.39
CA ASP A 226 23.36 12.93 16.16
C ASP A 226 22.44 12.89 14.91
N ALA A 227 21.20 12.39 15.05
CA ALA A 227 20.18 12.34 14.01
C ALA A 227 18.79 12.37 14.62
N ILE A 228 17.79 12.71 13.80
CA ILE A 228 16.38 12.75 14.21
C ILE A 228 15.57 11.89 13.25
N PHE A 229 14.85 10.91 13.79
CA PHE A 229 13.81 10.20 13.05
C PHE A 229 12.49 10.95 13.17
N VAL A 230 11.79 11.10 12.04
CA VAL A 230 10.43 11.62 11.98
C VAL A 230 9.57 10.54 11.34
N THR A 231 8.84 9.80 12.14
CA THR A 231 8.14 8.58 11.72
C THR A 231 6.73 8.83 11.18
N GLY A 232 6.32 10.11 11.06
CA GLY A 232 5.04 10.50 10.47
C GLY A 232 5.06 10.62 8.95
N TYR A 233 4.04 11.26 8.41
CA TYR A 233 3.85 11.41 6.97
C TYR A 233 4.44 12.73 6.43
N TYR A 234 4.39 12.87 5.12
CA TYR A 234 5.08 13.90 4.34
C TYR A 234 4.69 15.34 4.72
N THR A 235 3.47 15.61 5.14
CA THR A 235 3.02 16.98 5.46
C THR A 235 3.75 17.53 6.68
N GLU A 236 3.69 16.80 7.81
CA GLU A 236 4.36 17.17 9.05
C GLU A 236 5.88 17.09 8.89
N ALA A 237 6.38 16.09 8.16
CA ALA A 237 7.81 15.96 7.88
C ALA A 237 8.40 17.20 7.18
N ALA A 238 7.68 17.77 6.21
CA ALA A 238 8.09 19.01 5.54
C ALA A 238 8.10 20.22 6.50
N ILE A 239 7.11 20.33 7.38
CA ILE A 239 7.01 21.42 8.37
C ILE A 239 8.11 21.26 9.41
N ILE A 240 8.31 20.05 9.96
CA ILE A 240 9.36 19.71 10.93
C ILE A 240 10.73 20.04 10.34
N ALA A 241 11.02 19.65 9.11
CA ALA A 241 12.28 19.95 8.44
C ALA A 241 12.55 21.45 8.39
N ARG A 242 11.58 22.26 7.94
CA ARG A 242 11.71 23.71 7.88
C ARG A 242 11.97 24.32 9.26
N GLN A 243 11.15 23.99 10.25
CA GLN A 243 11.27 24.54 11.58
C GLN A 243 12.56 24.08 12.30
N ALA A 244 13.03 22.85 12.05
CA ALA A 244 14.32 22.39 12.55
C ALA A 244 15.47 23.24 11.97
N ARG A 245 15.48 23.51 10.66
CA ARG A 245 16.52 24.35 10.04
C ARG A 245 16.43 25.82 10.49
N GLU A 246 15.23 26.37 10.65
CA GLU A 246 15.01 27.70 11.25
C GLU A 246 15.61 27.80 12.66
N LEU A 247 15.55 26.73 13.46
CA LEU A 247 16.17 26.64 14.78
C LEU A 247 17.66 26.35 14.73
N GLY A 248 18.29 26.31 13.54
CA GLY A 248 19.74 26.06 13.37
C GLY A 248 20.16 24.60 13.55
N MET A 249 19.23 23.66 13.58
CA MET A 249 19.50 22.23 13.68
C MET A 249 20.02 21.70 12.33
N LYS A 250 21.24 21.12 12.33
CA LYS A 250 21.94 20.69 11.10
C LYS A 250 22.07 19.18 10.98
N MET A 251 21.73 18.42 12.03
CA MET A 251 21.79 16.96 12.01
C MET A 251 20.88 16.38 10.92
N PRO A 252 21.18 15.16 10.41
CA PRO A 252 20.33 14.48 9.44
C PRO A 252 18.93 14.21 10.01
N LEU A 253 17.93 14.32 9.13
CA LEU A 253 16.57 13.84 9.40
C LEU A 253 16.39 12.51 8.66
N LEU A 254 15.71 11.57 9.30
CA LEU A 254 15.40 10.27 8.70
C LEU A 254 13.90 10.00 8.77
N GLY A 255 13.35 9.55 7.65
CA GLY A 255 11.95 9.14 7.55
C GLY A 255 11.79 7.77 6.93
N GLY A 256 10.58 7.25 7.03
CA GLY A 256 10.19 6.04 6.31
C GLY A 256 9.58 6.34 4.94
N ASP A 257 8.94 5.33 4.36
CA ASP A 257 8.22 5.40 3.09
C ASP A 257 7.02 6.37 3.12
N GLY A 258 6.59 6.79 4.29
CA GLY A 258 5.62 7.86 4.49
C GLY A 258 6.08 9.27 4.07
N TRP A 259 7.36 9.44 3.71
CA TRP A 259 7.92 10.72 3.22
C TRP A 259 7.87 10.83 1.69
N VAL A 260 6.96 10.14 1.07
CA VAL A 260 6.74 10.20 -0.39
C VAL A 260 5.47 10.99 -0.68
N GLY A 261 5.49 11.82 -1.70
CA GLY A 261 4.36 12.63 -2.13
C GLY A 261 4.74 14.07 -2.41
N ASP A 262 3.95 14.73 -3.26
CA ASP A 262 4.26 16.09 -3.72
C ASP A 262 4.27 17.12 -2.58
N ALA A 263 3.46 16.93 -1.54
CA ALA A 263 3.44 17.86 -0.42
C ALA A 263 4.73 17.87 0.42
N LEU A 264 5.54 16.80 0.39
CA LEU A 264 6.87 16.81 1.01
C LEU A 264 7.77 17.90 0.38
N LYS A 265 7.63 18.12 -0.93
CA LYS A 265 8.43 19.12 -1.67
C LYS A 265 8.29 20.54 -1.11
N ASN A 266 7.23 20.82 -0.31
CA ASN A 266 7.07 22.09 0.41
C ASN A 266 8.14 22.33 1.48
N GLY A 267 8.89 21.29 1.86
CA GLY A 267 10.06 21.43 2.73
C GLY A 267 11.28 22.04 2.05
N ARG A 268 11.33 22.02 0.68
CA ARG A 268 12.35 22.65 -0.16
C ARG A 268 13.78 22.31 0.31
N GLU A 269 14.67 23.31 0.37
CA GLU A 269 16.05 23.18 0.84
C GLU A 269 16.20 22.67 2.28
N ALA A 270 15.16 22.80 3.10
CA ALA A 270 15.19 22.31 4.49
C ALA A 270 15.25 20.77 4.56
N LEU A 271 14.82 20.08 3.50
CA LEU A 271 14.92 18.63 3.40
C LEU A 271 16.32 18.14 3.03
N ALA A 272 17.24 19.00 2.61
CA ALA A 272 18.61 18.60 2.34
C ALA A 272 19.24 17.95 3.59
N ASN A 273 20.12 16.96 3.39
CA ASN A 273 20.67 16.11 4.44
C ASN A 273 19.57 15.35 5.20
N SER A 274 18.58 14.84 4.48
CA SER A 274 17.59 13.89 4.99
C SER A 274 17.67 12.58 4.21
N TYR A 275 17.22 11.49 4.85
CA TYR A 275 17.27 10.15 4.26
C TYR A 275 15.94 9.45 4.50
N ILE A 276 15.51 8.66 3.52
CA ILE A 276 14.29 7.85 3.64
C ILE A 276 14.54 6.40 3.27
N SER A 277 13.80 5.50 3.90
CA SER A 277 13.62 4.15 3.37
C SER A 277 12.46 4.15 2.38
N ASN A 278 12.62 3.44 1.28
CA ASN A 278 11.63 3.39 0.21
C ASN A 278 11.56 2.00 -0.41
N HIS A 279 10.54 1.74 -1.21
CA HIS A 279 10.28 0.44 -1.84
C HIS A 279 10.93 0.30 -3.22
N TYR A 280 11.33 1.41 -3.85
CA TYR A 280 11.78 1.45 -5.22
C TYR A 280 12.55 2.75 -5.50
N SER A 281 13.34 2.76 -6.58
CA SER A 281 13.94 3.97 -7.14
C SER A 281 13.65 4.03 -8.64
N ALA A 282 13.20 5.18 -9.12
CA ALA A 282 13.00 5.43 -10.55
C ALA A 282 14.31 5.33 -11.36
N ASP A 283 15.46 5.51 -10.70
CA ASP A 283 16.80 5.40 -11.31
C ASP A 283 17.26 3.95 -11.50
N ASN A 284 16.50 2.96 -11.02
CA ASN A 284 16.85 1.54 -11.20
C ASN A 284 16.88 1.21 -12.70
N PRO A 285 18.02 0.73 -13.24
CA PRO A 285 18.17 0.45 -14.67
C PRO A 285 17.42 -0.77 -15.18
N ASP A 286 16.75 -1.52 -14.30
CA ASP A 286 15.96 -2.69 -14.69
C ASP A 286 14.93 -2.31 -15.76
N PRO A 287 14.86 -3.03 -16.90
CA PRO A 287 13.90 -2.73 -17.96
C PRO A 287 12.44 -2.70 -17.50
N VAL A 288 12.07 -3.51 -16.49
CA VAL A 288 10.70 -3.51 -15.92
C VAL A 288 10.42 -2.16 -15.28
N VAL A 289 11.36 -1.63 -14.50
CA VAL A 289 11.25 -0.30 -13.88
C VAL A 289 11.21 0.80 -14.92
N GLN A 290 12.15 0.78 -15.89
CA GLN A 290 12.25 1.85 -16.89
C GLN A 290 11.04 1.89 -17.85
N ASN A 291 10.45 0.74 -18.18
CA ASN A 291 9.22 0.67 -18.97
C ASN A 291 8.04 1.28 -18.20
N PHE A 292 7.89 0.96 -16.91
CA PHE A 292 6.88 1.56 -16.05
C PHE A 292 7.06 3.09 -15.95
N VAL A 293 8.27 3.57 -15.66
CA VAL A 293 8.58 5.01 -15.56
C VAL A 293 8.22 5.72 -16.86
N LYS A 294 8.60 5.14 -18.02
CA LYS A 294 8.27 5.70 -19.34
C LYS A 294 6.76 5.76 -19.58
N ALA A 295 6.05 4.68 -19.30
CA ALA A 295 4.59 4.61 -19.50
C ALA A 295 3.85 5.59 -18.59
N TYR A 296 4.27 5.68 -17.32
CA TYR A 296 3.67 6.59 -16.35
C TYR A 296 3.90 8.05 -16.74
N LYS A 297 5.15 8.42 -17.12
CA LYS A 297 5.46 9.78 -17.63
C LYS A 297 4.66 10.14 -18.87
N ALA A 298 4.47 9.20 -19.77
CA ALA A 298 3.69 9.43 -21.00
C ALA A 298 2.20 9.70 -20.70
N LYS A 299 1.64 9.07 -19.67
CA LYS A 299 0.23 9.22 -19.32
C LYS A 299 -0.03 10.41 -18.39
N PHE A 300 0.82 10.63 -17.37
CA PHE A 300 0.56 11.59 -16.29
C PHE A 300 1.49 12.82 -16.31
N ASN A 301 2.43 12.90 -17.25
CA ASN A 301 3.39 14.01 -17.43
C ASN A 301 4.20 14.33 -16.14
N ARG A 302 4.46 13.32 -15.30
CA ARG A 302 5.29 13.40 -14.09
C ARG A 302 5.99 12.08 -13.81
N GLU A 303 7.03 12.11 -12.97
CA GLU A 303 7.72 10.92 -12.55
C GLU A 303 6.88 10.14 -11.53
N PRO A 304 6.81 8.78 -11.64
CA PRO A 304 6.13 7.97 -10.65
C PRO A 304 6.93 7.93 -9.34
N ASP A 305 6.23 8.02 -8.23
CA ASP A 305 6.75 7.72 -6.91
C ASP A 305 6.59 6.22 -6.56
N SER A 306 7.06 5.82 -5.38
CA SER A 306 6.95 4.42 -4.94
C SER A 306 5.52 3.97 -4.69
N ILE A 307 4.63 4.88 -4.31
CA ILE A 307 3.21 4.56 -4.09
C ILE A 307 2.53 4.19 -5.41
N ALA A 308 2.80 4.95 -6.46
CA ALA A 308 2.32 4.63 -7.81
C ALA A 308 2.86 3.28 -8.30
N ALA A 309 4.15 3.00 -8.08
CA ALA A 309 4.78 1.73 -8.45
C ALA A 309 4.17 0.53 -7.70
N LEU A 310 3.95 0.65 -6.39
CA LEU A 310 3.31 -0.38 -5.58
C LEU A 310 1.85 -0.60 -5.97
N ALA A 311 1.10 0.46 -6.24
CA ALA A 311 -0.30 0.34 -6.67
C ALA A 311 -0.41 -0.31 -8.06
N TYR A 312 0.48 0.04 -8.98
CA TYR A 312 0.60 -0.64 -10.27
C TYR A 312 0.86 -2.15 -10.09
N ASP A 313 1.83 -2.51 -9.25
CA ASP A 313 2.12 -3.90 -8.92
C ASP A 313 0.93 -4.61 -8.27
N SER A 314 0.15 -3.94 -7.41
CA SER A 314 -1.06 -4.52 -6.78
C SER A 314 -2.08 -4.99 -7.80
N VAL A 315 -2.32 -4.19 -8.84
CA VAL A 315 -3.24 -4.54 -9.94
C VAL A 315 -2.68 -5.71 -10.76
N LYS A 316 -1.38 -5.69 -11.08
CA LYS A 316 -0.72 -6.79 -11.83
C LYS A 316 -0.77 -8.10 -11.03
N VAL A 317 -0.55 -8.05 -9.71
CA VAL A 317 -0.70 -9.20 -8.79
C VAL A 317 -2.12 -9.75 -8.81
N LEU A 318 -3.13 -8.89 -8.73
CA LEU A 318 -4.51 -9.32 -8.79
C LEU A 318 -4.84 -9.97 -10.13
N ALA A 319 -4.44 -9.37 -11.24
CA ALA A 319 -4.67 -9.89 -12.58
C ALA A 319 -4.02 -11.27 -12.80
N ASP A 320 -2.76 -11.45 -12.37
CA ASP A 320 -2.05 -12.72 -12.39
C ASP A 320 -2.78 -13.77 -11.52
N SER A 321 -3.25 -13.36 -10.33
CA SER A 321 -3.96 -14.25 -9.41
C SER A 321 -5.30 -14.70 -9.98
N ILE A 322 -6.06 -13.82 -10.63
CA ILE A 322 -7.32 -14.17 -11.34
C ILE A 322 -7.03 -15.17 -12.45
N THR A 323 -5.97 -14.95 -13.22
CA THR A 323 -5.56 -15.84 -14.32
C THR A 323 -5.19 -17.23 -13.79
N ARG A 324 -4.35 -17.32 -12.74
CA ARG A 324 -3.94 -18.60 -12.13
C ARG A 324 -5.09 -19.33 -11.45
N ALA A 325 -5.99 -18.60 -10.80
CA ALA A 325 -7.19 -19.16 -10.18
C ALA A 325 -8.24 -19.62 -11.24
N ASN A 326 -8.13 -19.12 -12.46
CA ASN A 326 -9.17 -19.20 -13.49
C ASN A 326 -10.57 -18.87 -12.92
N SER A 327 -10.66 -17.86 -12.03
CA SER A 327 -11.85 -17.53 -11.27
C SER A 327 -11.76 -16.11 -10.70
N THR A 328 -12.92 -15.53 -10.43
CA THR A 328 -13.08 -14.28 -9.67
C THR A 328 -13.71 -14.50 -8.29
N GLU A 329 -13.88 -15.75 -7.85
CA GLU A 329 -14.43 -16.07 -6.54
C GLU A 329 -13.42 -15.77 -5.42
N GLY A 330 -13.86 -15.09 -4.36
CA GLY A 330 -13.01 -14.66 -3.24
C GLY A 330 -12.11 -15.75 -2.66
N PRO A 331 -12.63 -16.95 -2.27
CA PRO A 331 -11.80 -18.03 -1.74
C PRO A 331 -10.70 -18.51 -2.71
N LYS A 332 -11.01 -18.62 -4.01
CA LYS A 332 -10.03 -19.04 -5.02
C LYS A 332 -8.98 -17.95 -5.26
N LEU A 333 -9.39 -16.69 -5.26
CA LEU A 333 -8.46 -15.55 -5.36
C LEU A 333 -7.54 -15.48 -4.15
N ARG A 334 -8.07 -15.65 -2.92
CA ARG A 334 -7.28 -15.73 -1.69
C ARG A 334 -6.17 -16.77 -1.79
N GLU A 335 -6.50 -17.98 -2.25
CA GLU A 335 -5.51 -19.05 -2.41
C GLU A 335 -4.47 -18.74 -3.49
N ALA A 336 -4.89 -18.12 -4.59
CA ALA A 336 -3.98 -17.74 -5.66
C ALA A 336 -3.02 -16.62 -5.24
N ILE A 337 -3.51 -15.59 -4.52
CA ILE A 337 -2.69 -14.50 -4.00
C ILE A 337 -1.70 -15.04 -2.94
N ALA A 338 -2.13 -15.94 -2.05
CA ALA A 338 -1.27 -16.55 -1.03
C ALA A 338 -0.08 -17.36 -1.60
N LYS A 339 -0.18 -17.79 -2.87
CA LYS A 339 0.87 -18.53 -3.60
C LYS A 339 1.61 -17.66 -4.62
N LEU A 340 1.51 -16.34 -4.49
CA LEU A 340 2.14 -15.40 -5.42
C LEU A 340 3.66 -15.51 -5.40
N ASP A 341 4.26 -15.55 -6.60
CA ASP A 341 5.70 -15.40 -6.81
C ASP A 341 5.94 -14.86 -8.23
N VAL A 342 5.99 -13.53 -8.36
CA VAL A 342 6.11 -12.83 -9.64
C VAL A 342 7.14 -11.69 -9.57
N ALA A 343 7.68 -11.29 -10.71
CA ALA A 343 8.45 -10.07 -10.83
C ALA A 343 7.51 -8.85 -10.93
N GLY A 344 7.79 -7.81 -10.17
CA GLY A 344 7.09 -6.52 -10.22
C GLY A 344 8.07 -5.37 -10.47
N VAL A 345 7.53 -4.18 -10.63
CA VAL A 345 8.30 -2.92 -10.72
C VAL A 345 9.07 -2.66 -9.43
N THR A 346 8.47 -3.00 -8.31
CA THR A 346 9.06 -2.81 -6.98
C THR A 346 9.89 -4.02 -6.50
N GLY A 347 10.29 -4.91 -7.42
CA GLY A 347 11.10 -6.10 -7.17
C GLY A 347 10.30 -7.39 -7.23
N ARG A 348 10.89 -8.50 -6.75
CA ARG A 348 10.21 -9.79 -6.70
C ARG A 348 9.12 -9.75 -5.63
N LEU A 349 7.91 -10.12 -6.00
CA LEU A 349 6.73 -10.18 -5.14
C LEU A 349 6.42 -11.66 -4.85
N LYS A 350 6.98 -12.15 -3.75
CA LYS A 350 6.73 -13.51 -3.26
C LYS A 350 6.01 -13.43 -1.93
N MET A 351 4.80 -13.95 -1.90
CA MET A 351 3.97 -13.95 -0.68
C MET A 351 4.51 -14.96 0.34
N ASN A 352 4.69 -14.51 1.58
CA ASN A 352 5.04 -15.38 2.70
C ASN A 352 3.77 -15.90 3.44
N ALA A 353 3.97 -16.75 4.45
CA ALA A 353 2.87 -17.34 5.21
C ALA A 353 2.00 -16.32 5.96
N GLU A 354 2.54 -15.14 6.25
CA GLU A 354 1.84 -14.04 6.93
C GLU A 354 1.17 -13.07 5.96
N ARG A 355 1.18 -13.39 4.66
CA ARG A 355 0.59 -12.61 3.56
C ARG A 355 1.27 -11.26 3.36
N ASN A 356 2.58 -11.21 3.65
CA ASN A 356 3.47 -10.11 3.36
C ASN A 356 4.44 -10.51 2.24
N VAL A 357 5.11 -9.54 1.66
CA VAL A 357 6.19 -9.75 0.70
C VAL A 357 7.52 -9.40 1.35
N ASP A 358 8.45 -10.37 1.34
CA ASP A 358 9.82 -10.14 1.78
C ASP A 358 10.60 -9.54 0.60
N LYS A 359 10.91 -8.26 0.68
CA LYS A 359 11.58 -7.51 -0.38
C LYS A 359 12.62 -6.55 0.19
N PRO A 360 13.64 -6.19 -0.59
CA PRO A 360 14.63 -5.19 -0.14
C PRO A 360 14.00 -3.81 0.05
N ALA A 361 14.64 -3.02 0.90
CA ALA A 361 14.38 -1.60 1.04
C ALA A 361 15.50 -0.79 0.38
N VAL A 362 15.14 0.32 -0.25
CA VAL A 362 16.06 1.28 -0.84
C VAL A 362 16.22 2.45 0.14
N ILE A 363 17.44 2.85 0.45
CA ILE A 363 17.71 4.13 1.10
C ILE A 363 17.96 5.20 0.03
N GLN A 364 17.25 6.30 0.14
CA GLN A 364 17.44 7.48 -0.71
C GLN A 364 17.83 8.69 0.15
N GLU A 365 18.77 9.49 -0.36
CA GLU A 365 19.07 10.81 0.18
C GLU A 365 18.09 11.81 -0.44
N VAL A 366 17.51 12.65 0.41
CA VAL A 366 16.70 13.78 -0.06
C VAL A 366 17.63 14.96 -0.28
N THR A 367 17.69 15.46 -1.50
CA THR A 367 18.52 16.59 -1.89
C THR A 367 17.66 17.73 -2.43
N PHE A 368 18.23 18.93 -2.48
CA PHE A 368 17.59 20.08 -3.12
C PHE A 368 18.56 20.65 -4.16
N ALA A 369 18.22 20.50 -5.43
CA ALA A 369 19.04 20.95 -6.55
C ALA A 369 18.14 21.51 -7.65
N ASP A 370 18.60 22.55 -8.33
CA ASP A 370 17.88 23.22 -9.41
C ASP A 370 16.48 23.75 -9.00
N GLY A 371 16.31 24.08 -7.71
CA GLY A 371 15.03 24.53 -7.17
C GLY A 371 14.02 23.41 -6.83
N GLU A 372 14.43 22.15 -6.95
CA GLU A 372 13.58 20.97 -6.75
C GLU A 372 14.11 20.02 -5.69
N VAL A 373 13.19 19.35 -5.00
CA VAL A 373 13.49 18.22 -4.10
C VAL A 373 13.66 16.96 -4.95
N LYS A 374 14.81 16.29 -4.78
CA LYS A 374 15.14 15.04 -5.50
C LYS A 374 15.46 13.93 -4.51
N PHE A 375 15.10 12.69 -4.88
CA PHE A 375 15.41 11.47 -4.14
C PHE A 375 16.55 10.75 -4.86
N VAL A 376 17.72 10.72 -4.25
CA VAL A 376 18.93 10.14 -4.85
C VAL A 376 19.22 8.79 -4.21
N TYR A 377 19.34 7.75 -5.02
CA TYR A 377 19.68 6.41 -4.54
C TYR A 377 21.00 6.39 -3.76
N LYS A 378 21.02 5.75 -2.60
CA LYS A 378 22.22 5.56 -1.76
C LYS A 378 22.62 4.09 -1.67
N THR A 379 21.71 3.23 -1.28
CA THR A 379 21.98 1.79 -1.08
C THR A 379 20.68 0.98 -1.06
N THR A 380 20.82 -0.32 -1.22
CA THR A 380 19.74 -1.30 -1.03
C THR A 380 20.10 -2.24 0.11
N ILE A 381 19.17 -2.46 1.02
CA ILE A 381 19.32 -3.36 2.17
C ILE A 381 18.33 -4.51 1.99
N ASN A 382 18.86 -5.73 2.00
CA ASN A 382 18.07 -6.95 1.85
C ASN A 382 17.55 -7.46 3.21
N PRO A 383 16.39 -8.13 3.24
CA PRO A 383 15.94 -8.82 4.44
C PRO A 383 17.00 -9.84 4.92
N GLY A 384 17.32 -9.83 6.22
CA GLY A 384 18.27 -10.75 6.83
C GLY A 384 19.75 -10.47 6.55
N SER A 385 20.10 -9.28 6.01
CA SER A 385 21.48 -8.84 5.79
C SER A 385 22.10 -8.15 7.02
#